data_650a976f8c63f4d00e3b40b7d3d6774c
#
_entry.id   650a976f8c63f4d00e3b40b7d3d6774c
#
_cell.length_a   1.000
_cell.length_b   1.000
_cell.length_c   1.000
_cell.angle_alpha   90.00
_cell.angle_beta   90.00
_cell.angle_gamma   90.00
#
_symmetry.space_group_name_H-M   'P 1'
#
loop_
_entity.id
_entity.type
_entity.pdbx_description
1 polymer ?
#
loop_
_entity_poly.entity_id
_entity_poly.type
_entity_poly.pdbx_seq_one_letter_code
_entity_poly.pdbx_strand_id
1 'polypeptide(L)'
;IPSKSDPTMAEPGKHYMSVFIQYVPFNLANGGWNEERKQEFGRHIVDCIAEFSPNFKDLINHYEVRTPLELENEVGLTEGNIFQGELTMDQLMFNRPVPGYAQYRTPLKNMYICSSSTHPGGGVMGAPGANAAREVLLDMNVPQKGNYY
;
A
#
# COMPACT_ATOMS: atom_id res chain seq x y z
N ILE A 1 16.30 -1.84 -1.92
CA ILE A 1 17.34 -1.19 -1.07
C ILE A 1 17.39 0.28 -1.45
N PRO A 2 16.52 1.13 -0.86
CA PRO A 2 16.42 2.55 -1.21
C PRO A 2 17.72 3.32 -1.01
N SER A 3 18.51 2.98 -0.01
CA SER A 3 19.82 3.60 0.25
C SER A 3 20.87 3.42 -0.87
N LYS A 4 20.60 2.57 -1.87
CA LYS A 4 21.42 2.50 -3.08
C LYS A 4 21.20 3.70 -4.02
N SER A 5 19.99 4.24 -4.00
CA SER A 5 19.60 5.41 -4.81
C SER A 5 19.73 6.71 -4.03
N ASP A 6 19.45 6.66 -2.73
CA ASP A 6 19.57 7.80 -1.81
C ASP A 6 20.47 7.42 -0.61
N PRO A 7 21.75 7.77 -0.67
CA PRO A 7 22.70 7.44 0.39
C PRO A 7 22.42 8.16 1.71
N THR A 8 21.54 9.16 1.75
CA THR A 8 21.17 9.85 3.00
C THR A 8 20.28 9.02 3.92
N MET A 9 19.69 7.93 3.39
CA MET A 9 18.80 7.02 4.14
C MET A 9 19.53 6.07 5.11
N ALA A 10 20.84 6.00 5.07
CA ALA A 10 21.63 5.15 5.97
C ALA A 10 23.00 5.77 6.24
N GLU A 11 23.61 5.37 7.36
CA GLU A 11 24.99 5.76 7.67
C GLU A 11 25.98 5.21 6.62
N PRO A 12 27.13 5.89 6.42
CA PRO A 12 28.16 5.39 5.50
C PRO A 12 28.55 3.93 5.79
N GLY A 13 28.52 3.11 4.75
CA GLY A 13 28.82 1.67 4.83
C GLY A 13 27.66 0.80 5.34
N LYS A 14 26.52 1.40 5.68
CA LYS A 14 25.29 0.67 6.01
C LYS A 14 24.23 0.86 4.92
N HIS A 15 23.23 -0.02 4.95
CA HIS A 15 22.11 0.03 4.01
C HIS A 15 20.78 -0.14 4.71
N TYR A 16 19.76 0.57 4.20
CA TYR A 16 18.37 0.34 4.52
C TYR A 16 17.74 -0.56 3.44
N MET A 17 17.03 -1.58 3.88
CA MET A 17 16.32 -2.50 3.00
C MET A 17 14.86 -2.56 3.42
N SER A 18 13.95 -2.35 2.48
CA SER A 18 12.51 -2.59 2.65
C SER A 18 12.14 -3.91 1.96
N VAL A 19 11.41 -4.75 2.66
CA VAL A 19 10.92 -6.03 2.13
C VAL A 19 9.41 -6.01 2.16
N PHE A 20 8.80 -6.09 0.98
CA PHE A 20 7.35 -6.18 0.82
C PHE A 20 6.97 -7.65 0.59
N ILE A 21 6.11 -8.18 1.46
CA ILE A 21 5.79 -9.59 1.50
C ILE A 21 4.30 -9.79 1.20
N GLN A 22 4.01 -10.71 0.30
CA GLN A 22 2.67 -11.14 -0.10
C GLN A 22 2.66 -12.68 -0.18
N TYR A 23 1.61 -13.37 0.14
CA TYR A 23 0.35 -12.90 0.74
C TYR A 23 0.36 -13.24 2.22
N VAL A 24 0.09 -12.26 3.07
CA VAL A 24 0.11 -12.43 4.52
C VAL A 24 -1.32 -12.33 5.03
N PRO A 25 -1.88 -13.39 5.64
CA PRO A 25 -3.25 -13.39 6.11
C PRO A 25 -3.41 -12.48 7.34
N PHE A 26 -4.53 -11.74 7.39
CA PHE A 26 -4.92 -11.00 8.59
C PHE A 26 -5.34 -11.97 9.70
N ASN A 27 -6.21 -12.93 9.36
CA ASN A 27 -6.69 -13.96 10.28
C ASN A 27 -5.81 -15.21 10.19
N LEU A 28 -5.08 -15.50 11.26
CA LEU A 28 -4.26 -16.71 11.36
C LEU A 28 -5.10 -17.91 11.82
N ALA A 29 -4.82 -19.10 11.26
CA ALA A 29 -5.58 -20.32 11.56
C ALA A 29 -5.63 -20.70 13.05
N ASN A 30 -4.58 -20.37 13.80
CA ASN A 30 -4.42 -20.76 15.22
C ASN A 30 -4.45 -19.56 16.18
N GLY A 31 -5.34 -18.60 15.96
CA GLY A 31 -5.46 -17.36 16.72
C GLY A 31 -4.89 -16.15 15.96
N GLY A 32 -4.96 -14.96 16.56
CA GLY A 32 -4.55 -13.71 15.93
C GLY A 32 -3.04 -13.45 15.96
N TRP A 33 -2.63 -12.34 15.37
CA TRP A 33 -1.29 -11.80 15.49
C TRP A 33 -0.98 -11.43 16.94
N ASN A 34 0.21 -11.78 17.40
CA ASN A 34 0.82 -11.36 18.65
C ASN A 34 2.31 -11.19 18.45
N GLU A 35 3.02 -10.70 19.47
CA GLU A 35 4.46 -10.41 19.35
C GLU A 35 5.30 -11.66 19.03
N GLU A 36 4.98 -12.80 19.62
CA GLU A 36 5.69 -14.05 19.36
C GLU A 36 5.59 -14.48 17.89
N ARG A 37 4.37 -14.48 17.34
CA ARG A 37 4.12 -14.81 15.91
C ARG A 37 4.71 -13.80 14.95
N LYS A 38 4.69 -12.53 15.31
CA LYS A 38 5.37 -11.48 14.57
C LYS A 38 6.87 -11.75 14.46
N GLN A 39 7.49 -12.09 15.58
CA GLN A 39 8.92 -12.40 15.60
C GLN A 39 9.24 -13.71 14.87
N GLU A 40 8.39 -14.74 15.00
CA GLU A 40 8.52 -15.98 14.23
C GLU A 40 8.42 -15.73 12.73
N PHE A 41 7.44 -14.95 12.31
CA PHE A 41 7.27 -14.54 10.92
C PHE A 41 8.49 -13.77 10.41
N GLY A 42 8.99 -12.81 11.17
CA GLY A 42 10.20 -12.07 10.79
C GLY A 42 11.42 -12.97 10.61
N ARG A 43 11.65 -13.91 11.53
CA ARG A 43 12.73 -14.91 11.41
C ARG A 43 12.56 -15.77 10.16
N HIS A 44 11.35 -16.24 9.89
CA HIS A 44 11.06 -17.03 8.69
C HIS A 44 11.41 -16.26 7.40
N ILE A 45 11.06 -14.99 7.31
CA ILE A 45 11.40 -14.16 6.14
C ILE A 45 12.91 -13.97 5.99
N VAL A 46 13.63 -13.75 7.10
CA VAL A 46 15.09 -13.67 7.10
C VAL A 46 15.69 -15.01 6.60
N ASP A 47 15.14 -16.15 7.03
CA ASP A 47 15.59 -17.48 6.59
C ASP A 47 15.37 -17.66 5.08
N CYS A 48 14.20 -17.29 4.56
CA CYS A 48 13.92 -17.34 3.12
C CYS A 48 14.91 -16.49 2.29
N ILE A 49 15.26 -15.29 2.76
CA ILE A 49 16.24 -14.44 2.08
C ILE A 49 17.63 -15.08 2.14
N ALA A 50 17.98 -15.68 3.26
CA ALA A 50 19.28 -16.32 3.46
C ALA A 50 19.49 -17.55 2.56
N GLU A 51 18.44 -18.20 2.06
CA GLU A 51 18.56 -19.25 1.05
C GLU A 51 19.23 -18.74 -0.25
N PHE A 52 19.00 -17.48 -0.61
CA PHE A 52 19.58 -16.83 -1.79
C PHE A 52 20.85 -16.04 -1.49
N SER A 53 21.07 -15.65 -0.23
CA SER A 53 22.22 -14.89 0.24
C SER A 53 22.68 -15.45 1.60
N PRO A 54 23.54 -16.47 1.63
CA PRO A 54 23.88 -17.22 2.85
C PRO A 54 24.45 -16.37 3.99
N ASN A 55 25.14 -15.27 3.66
CA ASN A 55 25.68 -14.34 4.65
C ASN A 55 24.71 -13.25 5.09
N PHE A 56 23.46 -13.28 4.62
CA PHE A 56 22.48 -12.22 4.88
C PHE A 56 22.21 -12.03 6.37
N LYS A 57 22.11 -13.12 7.12
CA LYS A 57 21.86 -13.08 8.58
C LYS A 57 22.91 -12.30 9.35
N ASP A 58 24.16 -12.45 8.95
CA ASP A 58 25.31 -11.81 9.61
C ASP A 58 25.41 -10.31 9.30
N LEU A 59 24.68 -9.85 8.26
CA LEU A 59 24.67 -8.47 7.83
C LEU A 59 23.53 -7.66 8.48
N ILE A 60 22.61 -8.31 9.18
CA ILE A 60 21.46 -7.65 9.80
C ILE A 60 21.87 -7.02 11.13
N ASN A 61 21.87 -5.70 11.20
CA ASN A 61 22.05 -4.98 12.45
C ASN A 61 20.73 -4.89 13.24
N HIS A 62 19.63 -4.66 12.55
CA HIS A 62 18.29 -4.51 13.11
C HIS A 62 17.25 -4.76 12.01
N TYR A 63 16.09 -5.29 12.39
CA TYR A 63 14.93 -5.36 11.51
C TYR A 63 13.63 -5.12 12.30
N GLU A 64 12.65 -4.59 11.62
CA GLU A 64 11.30 -4.38 12.12
C GLU A 64 10.32 -5.14 11.23
N VAL A 65 9.31 -5.73 11.83
CA VAL A 65 8.22 -6.40 11.13
C VAL A 65 6.95 -5.58 11.32
N ARG A 66 6.22 -5.35 10.23
CA ARG A 66 4.89 -4.76 10.26
C ARG A 66 3.88 -5.80 9.82
N THR A 67 3.01 -6.17 10.72
CA THR A 67 1.94 -7.15 10.49
C THR A 67 0.69 -6.48 9.91
N PRO A 68 -0.22 -7.23 9.25
CA PRO A 68 -1.50 -6.67 8.82
C PRO A 68 -2.31 -6.05 9.95
N LEU A 69 -2.28 -6.64 11.16
CA LEU A 69 -2.96 -6.10 12.34
C LEU A 69 -2.39 -4.75 12.77
N GLU A 70 -1.07 -4.57 12.70
CA GLU A 70 -0.45 -3.27 13.01
C GLU A 70 -0.80 -2.22 11.97
N LEU A 71 -0.85 -2.59 10.68
CA LEU A 71 -1.28 -1.68 9.62
C LEU A 71 -2.74 -1.22 9.83
N GLU A 72 -3.62 -2.10 10.28
CA GLU A 72 -4.98 -1.71 10.63
C GLU A 72 -5.01 -0.76 11.84
N ASN A 73 -4.33 -1.12 12.92
CA ASN A 73 -4.34 -0.35 14.17
C ASN A 73 -3.66 1.03 14.06
N GLU A 74 -2.57 1.13 13.31
CA GLU A 74 -1.78 2.36 13.22
C GLU A 74 -2.23 3.27 12.08
N VAL A 75 -2.64 2.69 10.97
CA VAL A 75 -2.93 3.42 9.72
C VAL A 75 -4.41 3.43 9.38
N GLY A 76 -5.21 2.55 10.01
CA GLY A 76 -6.66 2.43 9.76
C GLY A 76 -6.98 1.70 8.45
N LEU A 77 -6.06 0.92 7.90
CA LEU A 77 -6.30 0.10 6.71
C LEU A 77 -7.02 -1.19 7.13
N THR A 78 -8.25 -1.36 6.73
CA THR A 78 -9.05 -2.55 7.06
C THR A 78 -8.31 -3.83 6.68
N GLU A 79 -8.10 -4.71 7.66
CA GLU A 79 -7.34 -5.96 7.54
C GLU A 79 -5.90 -5.77 7.00
N GLY A 80 -5.35 -4.55 7.18
CA GLY A 80 -4.02 -4.20 6.69
C GLY A 80 -3.89 -4.14 5.16
N ASN A 81 -5.00 -4.09 4.43
CA ASN A 81 -4.98 -4.14 2.98
C ASN A 81 -4.67 -2.77 2.38
N ILE A 82 -3.50 -2.66 1.73
CA ILE A 82 -3.04 -1.43 1.07
C ILE A 82 -3.94 -0.97 -0.09
N PHE A 83 -4.81 -1.83 -0.60
CA PHE A 83 -5.80 -1.51 -1.62
C PHE A 83 -7.15 -1.06 -1.04
N GLN A 84 -7.24 -0.90 0.29
CA GLN A 84 -8.42 -0.39 0.99
C GLN A 84 -9.68 -1.24 0.72
N GLY A 85 -9.69 -2.46 1.17
CA GLY A 85 -10.64 -3.50 0.87
C GLY A 85 -9.98 -4.58 0.01
N GLU A 86 -10.69 -5.12 -0.94
CA GLU A 86 -10.16 -6.13 -1.85
C GLU A 86 -9.89 -5.54 -3.25
N LEU A 87 -8.95 -6.12 -3.96
CA LEU A 87 -8.73 -5.86 -5.39
C LEU A 87 -9.14 -7.10 -6.19
N THR A 88 -10.40 -7.49 -6.02
CA THR A 88 -11.06 -8.57 -6.75
C THR A 88 -11.65 -8.07 -8.07
N MET A 89 -12.10 -8.97 -8.94
CA MET A 89 -12.62 -8.59 -10.27
C MET A 89 -13.83 -7.66 -10.19
N ASP A 90 -14.64 -7.76 -9.15
CA ASP A 90 -15.77 -6.89 -8.87
C ASP A 90 -15.38 -5.55 -8.24
N GLN A 91 -14.10 -5.34 -7.94
CA GLN A 91 -13.51 -4.11 -7.43
C GLN A 91 -12.54 -3.46 -8.42
N LEU A 92 -12.66 -3.79 -9.71
CA LEU A 92 -11.83 -3.21 -10.75
C LEU A 92 -12.61 -2.24 -11.64
N MET A 93 -11.90 -1.32 -12.29
CA MET A 93 -12.41 -0.37 -13.28
C MET A 93 -13.65 0.40 -12.77
N PHE A 94 -14.77 0.26 -13.47
CA PHE A 94 -16.04 0.94 -13.20
C PHE A 94 -16.83 0.38 -12.00
N ASN A 95 -16.33 -0.67 -11.38
CA ASN A 95 -16.93 -1.24 -10.18
C ASN A 95 -16.34 -0.65 -8.87
N ARG A 96 -15.20 0.05 -8.94
CA ARG A 96 -14.50 0.58 -7.77
C ARG A 96 -14.81 2.05 -7.53
N PRO A 97 -15.25 2.49 -6.34
CA PRO A 97 -15.48 1.73 -5.09
C PRO A 97 -16.74 0.85 -5.12
N VAL A 98 -17.76 1.25 -5.85
CA VAL A 98 -19.01 0.50 -6.08
C VAL A 98 -19.55 0.84 -7.47
N PRO A 99 -20.31 -0.06 -8.11
CA PRO A 99 -20.96 0.22 -9.38
C PRO A 99 -21.79 1.51 -9.35
N GLY A 100 -21.65 2.34 -10.36
CA GLY A 100 -22.34 3.63 -10.49
C GLY A 100 -21.58 4.82 -9.88
N TYR A 101 -20.52 4.59 -9.07
CA TYR A 101 -19.73 5.65 -8.43
C TYR A 101 -18.24 5.61 -8.80
N ALA A 102 -17.88 4.98 -9.90
CA ALA A 102 -16.49 4.84 -10.34
C ALA A 102 -15.88 6.15 -10.89
N GLN A 103 -16.66 7.19 -11.07
CA GLN A 103 -16.23 8.49 -11.61
C GLN A 103 -15.92 9.52 -10.50
N TYR A 104 -15.39 9.06 -9.38
CA TYR A 104 -14.89 9.88 -8.26
C TYR A 104 -15.93 10.71 -7.52
N ARG A 105 -17.17 10.80 -8.00
CA ARG A 105 -18.29 11.49 -7.36
C ARG A 105 -18.93 10.60 -6.31
N THR A 106 -19.45 11.21 -5.25
CA THR A 106 -20.26 10.54 -4.23
C THR A 106 -21.74 10.92 -4.37
N PRO A 107 -22.67 10.24 -3.67
CA PRO A 107 -24.05 10.67 -3.58
C PRO A 107 -24.22 12.06 -2.95
N LEU A 108 -23.24 12.53 -2.19
CA LEU A 108 -23.24 13.84 -1.57
C LEU A 108 -22.75 14.90 -2.55
N LYS A 109 -23.53 15.96 -2.72
CA LYS A 109 -23.17 17.07 -3.60
C LYS A 109 -21.84 17.70 -3.18
N ASN A 110 -20.96 17.96 -4.16
CA ASN A 110 -19.65 18.56 -3.96
C ASN A 110 -18.66 17.72 -3.13
N MET A 111 -18.94 16.43 -2.96
CA MET A 111 -18.02 15.50 -2.31
C MET A 111 -17.46 14.50 -3.32
N TYR A 112 -16.13 14.35 -3.34
CA TYR A 112 -15.40 13.50 -4.27
C TYR A 112 -14.45 12.57 -3.52
N ILE A 113 -14.13 11.43 -4.11
CA ILE A 113 -13.15 10.47 -3.59
C ILE A 113 -11.96 10.43 -4.53
N CYS A 114 -10.75 10.60 -3.99
CA CYS A 114 -9.51 10.65 -4.78
C CYS A 114 -8.42 9.70 -4.26
N SER A 115 -8.82 8.67 -3.51
CA SER A 115 -7.90 7.75 -2.84
C SER A 115 -7.71 6.43 -3.60
N SER A 116 -6.91 5.54 -3.02
CA SER A 116 -6.72 4.16 -3.50
C SER A 116 -8.00 3.33 -3.57
N SER A 117 -9.08 3.79 -2.91
CA SER A 117 -10.40 3.15 -2.99
C SER A 117 -11.14 3.42 -4.31
N THR A 118 -10.62 4.28 -5.18
CA THR A 118 -11.16 4.56 -6.52
C THR A 118 -10.28 3.99 -7.62
N HIS A 119 -10.82 3.93 -8.85
CA HIS A 119 -10.04 3.51 -10.01
C HIS A 119 -8.84 4.47 -10.25
N PRO A 120 -7.64 3.98 -10.61
CA PRO A 120 -7.25 2.59 -10.87
C PRO A 120 -6.81 1.80 -9.62
N GLY A 121 -7.01 2.31 -8.43
CA GLY A 121 -6.61 1.68 -7.18
C GLY A 121 -5.34 2.27 -6.59
N GLY A 122 -4.74 1.53 -5.64
CA GLY A 122 -3.53 1.96 -4.95
C GLY A 122 -2.27 1.90 -5.81
N GLY A 123 -1.25 2.58 -5.32
CA GLY A 123 0.07 2.68 -5.95
C GLY A 123 0.64 4.09 -5.82
N VAL A 124 1.94 4.24 -5.98
CA VAL A 124 2.62 5.55 -5.91
C VAL A 124 2.59 6.21 -7.29
N MET A 125 1.40 6.51 -7.79
CA MET A 125 1.22 7.07 -9.15
C MET A 125 0.37 8.36 -9.19
N GLY A 126 -0.37 8.66 -8.12
CA GLY A 126 -1.26 9.83 -8.08
C GLY A 126 -2.46 9.81 -9.03
N ALA A 127 -2.69 8.72 -9.78
CA ALA A 127 -3.73 8.65 -10.81
C ALA A 127 -5.15 8.87 -10.28
N PRO A 128 -5.59 8.28 -9.15
CA PRO A 128 -6.91 8.56 -8.58
C PRO A 128 -7.11 10.04 -8.28
N GLY A 129 -6.10 10.70 -7.71
CA GLY A 129 -6.13 12.14 -7.43
C GLY A 129 -6.25 12.99 -8.68
N ALA A 130 -5.43 12.71 -9.70
CA ALA A 130 -5.47 13.42 -10.98
C ALA A 130 -6.82 13.26 -11.69
N ASN A 131 -7.37 12.05 -11.69
CA ASN A 131 -8.67 11.77 -12.28
C ASN A 131 -9.79 12.49 -11.53
N ALA A 132 -9.81 12.40 -10.19
CA ALA A 132 -10.80 13.11 -9.37
C ALA A 132 -10.74 14.63 -9.58
N ALA A 133 -9.53 15.21 -9.66
CA ALA A 133 -9.36 16.63 -9.92
C ALA A 133 -9.97 17.06 -11.27
N ARG A 134 -9.85 16.24 -12.31
CA ARG A 134 -10.50 16.53 -13.61
C ARG A 134 -12.03 16.57 -13.48
N GLU A 135 -12.61 15.62 -12.77
CA GLU A 135 -14.05 15.58 -12.54
C GLU A 135 -14.55 16.78 -11.74
N VAL A 136 -13.80 17.20 -10.72
CA VAL A 136 -14.08 18.42 -9.95
C VAL A 136 -14.05 19.65 -10.86
N LEU A 137 -13.01 19.81 -11.68
CA LEU A 137 -12.88 20.94 -12.60
C LEU A 137 -13.99 20.98 -13.66
N LEU A 138 -14.40 19.81 -14.16
CA LEU A 138 -15.55 19.72 -15.08
C LEU A 138 -16.84 20.18 -14.41
N ASP A 139 -17.12 19.75 -13.20
CA ASP A 139 -18.33 20.13 -12.47
C ASP A 139 -18.34 21.62 -12.08
N MET A 140 -17.17 22.20 -11.86
CA MET A 140 -17.01 23.62 -11.59
C MET A 140 -16.98 24.48 -12.84
N ASN A 141 -17.10 23.89 -14.06
CA ASN A 141 -16.99 24.57 -15.36
C ASN A 141 -15.67 25.35 -15.53
N VAL A 142 -14.59 24.86 -14.92
CA VAL A 142 -13.25 25.46 -15.08
C VAL A 142 -12.61 24.94 -16.37
N PRO A 143 -12.19 25.82 -17.31
CA PRO A 143 -11.52 25.40 -18.53
C PRO A 143 -10.22 24.64 -18.22
N GLN A 144 -10.10 23.42 -18.70
CA GLN A 144 -8.86 22.66 -18.58
C GLN A 144 -7.86 23.18 -19.62
N LYS A 145 -6.80 23.83 -19.17
CA LYS A 145 -5.68 24.26 -20.03
C LYS A 145 -4.66 23.13 -20.12
N GLY A 146 -4.60 22.49 -21.27
CA GLY A 146 -3.53 21.56 -21.64
C GLY A 146 -3.89 20.09 -21.46
N ASN A 147 -3.40 19.26 -22.37
CA ASN A 147 -3.34 17.81 -22.24
C ASN A 147 -2.27 17.50 -21.18
N TYR A 148 -2.67 17.04 -20.01
CA TYR A 148 -1.76 16.58 -18.96
C TYR A 148 -1.38 15.11 -19.17
N TYR A 149 -1.29 14.65 -20.42
CA TYR A 149 -0.59 13.45 -20.89
C TYR A 149 -0.46 13.50 -22.41
#